data_4cb25dd2535967f934c912a5fb64a8ac
#
_entry.id   4cb25dd2535967f934c912a5fb64a8ac
#
_cell.length_a   1.000
_cell.length_b   1.000
_cell.length_c   1.000
_cell.angle_alpha   90.00
_cell.angle_beta   90.00
_cell.angle_gamma   90.00
#
_symmetry.space_group_name_H-M   'P 1'
#
loop_
_entity.id
_entity.type
_entity.pdbx_description
1 polymer ?
#
loop_
_entity_poly.entity_id
_entity_poly.type
_entity_poly.pdbx_seq_one_letter_code
_entity_poly.pdbx_strand_id
1 'polypeptide(L)'
;MTKKIFQSIIIVAATVLLASLTIILGVFYEYFGNIQKGQLTDELNLASVSVIKDGVDYLEHLQSDHYRLTWIDTDGTVLYDTETGNEELENHKDRAEVKTAFEKGIGESTRYSATLMEKTRYYAKRLEDGTVLRISAKYATTGLLVLGMLQPIIFIIIGALLLSGVLASRLSKRIVEPLNNLDLERPLENETYEEISPLLNRINRQSSEISKQLCRLEEKTDEFNQITESMKEGLVLLDNKGIVLSINPAARNIFGSDTQGAVGHDFLRLDRSRTLSAAIEKTFEEGHSEIRIERMGREYQLDISRIESAGKVLGAVMLAFDITEQEYAERNRREFTANVSHELKTPLQGIIGSADLIETGMVKPEDMPRFIGHIRKEATRLVALIEDIIRLSQLDEGNELPCEEFDLMDIAEEVEQNLESAAGARDITLSLSGRNAIMYGVRRLMYEIVYNLCDNAIKYNLSGGKVEIMVDRKDEEAVLCVKDNGIGIAPEHQDRVFERFYRVDKSHSKSSGGTGLGLSIVKHAVQYHHGKLELKSEIGKGTEITVHFPIEADR
;
A
#
# COMPACT_ATOMS: atom_id res chain seq x y z
N MET A 1 -11.86 -36.87 -2.89
CA MET A 1 -12.66 -37.41 -1.78
C MET A 1 -13.47 -38.63 -2.23
N THR A 2 -14.23 -38.61 -3.29
CA THR A 2 -15.11 -39.64 -3.85
C THR A 2 -14.46 -41.05 -3.88
N LYS A 3 -13.23 -41.16 -4.46
CA LYS A 3 -12.51 -42.45 -4.58
C LYS A 3 -12.18 -43.07 -3.23
N LYS A 4 -11.82 -42.27 -2.21
CA LYS A 4 -11.49 -42.80 -0.86
C LYS A 4 -12.75 -43.30 -0.13
N ILE A 5 -13.86 -42.54 -0.22
CA ILE A 5 -15.13 -42.93 0.39
C ILE A 5 -15.65 -44.22 -0.27
N PHE A 6 -15.64 -44.29 -1.60
CA PHE A 6 -16.01 -45.48 -2.35
C PHE A 6 -15.19 -46.72 -1.93
N GLN A 7 -13.87 -46.58 -1.87
CA GLN A 7 -12.98 -47.68 -1.45
C GLN A 7 -13.27 -48.11 -0.02
N SER A 8 -13.50 -47.20 0.92
CA SER A 8 -13.81 -47.52 2.29
C SER A 8 -15.12 -48.33 2.42
N ILE A 9 -16.16 -47.93 1.69
CA ILE A 9 -17.46 -48.63 1.71
C ILE A 9 -17.29 -50.04 1.15
N ILE A 10 -16.56 -50.21 0.03
CA ILE A 10 -16.32 -51.53 -0.58
C ILE A 10 -15.49 -52.41 0.36
N ILE A 11 -14.46 -51.89 1.02
CA ILE A 11 -13.65 -52.67 1.96
C ILE A 11 -14.49 -53.15 3.15
N VAL A 12 -15.31 -52.27 3.71
CA VAL A 12 -16.20 -52.64 4.81
C VAL A 12 -17.20 -53.72 4.37
N ALA A 13 -17.84 -53.53 3.21
CA ALA A 13 -18.78 -54.53 2.67
C ALA A 13 -18.11 -55.87 2.44
N ALA A 14 -16.93 -55.89 1.82
CA ALA A 14 -16.17 -57.11 1.59
C ALA A 14 -15.77 -57.82 2.89
N THR A 15 -15.35 -57.05 3.91
CA THR A 15 -14.99 -57.59 5.22
C THR A 15 -16.19 -58.25 5.94
N VAL A 16 -17.34 -57.56 5.90
CA VAL A 16 -18.57 -58.07 6.51
C VAL A 16 -19.05 -59.34 5.79
N LEU A 17 -19.02 -59.34 4.45
CA LEU A 17 -19.39 -60.52 3.65
C LEU A 17 -18.47 -61.71 3.94
N LEU A 18 -17.14 -61.50 4.02
CA LEU A 18 -16.16 -62.52 4.33
C LEU A 18 -16.39 -63.12 5.73
N ALA A 19 -16.60 -62.25 6.73
CA ALA A 19 -16.89 -62.69 8.09
C ALA A 19 -18.20 -63.49 8.18
N SER A 20 -19.27 -63.01 7.51
CA SER A 20 -20.55 -63.69 7.45
C SER A 20 -20.43 -65.06 6.77
N LEU A 21 -19.68 -65.15 5.66
CA LEU A 21 -19.43 -66.40 4.97
C LEU A 21 -18.73 -67.42 5.85
N THR A 22 -17.70 -67.00 6.58
CA THR A 22 -16.95 -67.88 7.48
C THR A 22 -17.86 -68.48 8.58
N ILE A 23 -18.73 -67.62 9.16
CA ILE A 23 -19.68 -68.06 10.19
C ILE A 23 -20.71 -69.02 9.58
N ILE A 24 -21.29 -68.68 8.43
CA ILE A 24 -22.31 -69.52 7.76
C ILE A 24 -21.74 -70.90 7.41
N LEU A 25 -20.55 -70.95 6.81
CA LEU A 25 -19.89 -72.21 6.47
C LEU A 25 -19.61 -73.07 7.74
N GLY A 26 -19.17 -72.42 8.81
CA GLY A 26 -18.96 -73.08 10.10
C GLY A 26 -20.25 -73.73 10.66
N VAL A 27 -21.35 -72.96 10.67
CA VAL A 27 -22.67 -73.43 11.12
C VAL A 27 -23.18 -74.57 10.23
N PHE A 28 -23.07 -74.45 8.92
CA PHE A 28 -23.48 -75.53 8.03
C PHE A 28 -22.64 -76.76 8.18
N TYR A 29 -21.33 -76.63 8.34
CA TYR A 29 -20.46 -77.80 8.59
C TYR A 29 -20.87 -78.54 9.86
N GLU A 30 -21.14 -77.85 10.91
CA GLU A 30 -21.61 -78.49 12.19
C GLU A 30 -23.00 -79.04 12.03
N TYR A 31 -23.93 -78.34 11.42
CA TYR A 31 -25.31 -78.78 11.18
C TYR A 31 -25.37 -80.09 10.35
N PHE A 32 -24.70 -80.11 9.20
CA PHE A 32 -24.66 -81.34 8.39
C PHE A 32 -23.93 -82.49 9.07
N GLY A 33 -22.90 -82.20 9.84
CA GLY A 33 -22.21 -83.17 10.66
C GLY A 33 -23.12 -83.85 11.69
N ASN A 34 -24.00 -83.09 12.33
CA ASN A 34 -24.96 -83.56 13.32
C ASN A 34 -26.11 -84.36 12.65
N ILE A 35 -26.61 -83.89 11.51
CA ILE A 35 -27.62 -84.65 10.74
C ILE A 35 -27.09 -86.04 10.37
N GLN A 36 -25.88 -86.09 9.75
CA GLN A 36 -25.26 -87.38 9.36
C GLN A 36 -25.06 -88.32 10.59
N LYS A 37 -24.65 -87.78 11.70
CA LYS A 37 -24.54 -88.54 12.94
C LYS A 37 -25.88 -89.17 13.37
N GLY A 38 -26.94 -88.34 13.35
CA GLY A 38 -28.28 -88.78 13.64
C GLY A 38 -28.73 -89.94 12.73
N GLN A 39 -28.60 -89.70 11.40
CA GLN A 39 -28.96 -90.72 10.39
C GLN A 39 -28.22 -92.03 10.58
N LEU A 40 -26.90 -92.06 10.77
CA LEU A 40 -26.13 -93.27 11.01
C LEU A 40 -26.51 -93.93 12.30
N THR A 41 -26.86 -93.21 13.35
CA THR A 41 -27.30 -93.74 14.58
C THR A 41 -28.69 -94.42 14.46
N ASP A 42 -29.61 -93.81 13.72
CA ASP A 42 -30.94 -94.28 13.47
C ASP A 42 -30.88 -95.56 12.60
N GLU A 43 -30.06 -95.57 11.54
CA GLU A 43 -29.81 -96.73 10.70
C GLU A 43 -29.21 -97.90 11.51
N LEU A 44 -28.21 -97.62 12.38
CA LEU A 44 -27.63 -98.65 13.27
C LEU A 44 -28.66 -99.19 14.22
N ASN A 45 -29.57 -98.35 14.76
CA ASN A 45 -30.65 -98.85 15.64
C ASN A 45 -31.63 -99.74 14.92
N LEU A 46 -32.06 -99.35 13.69
CA LEU A 46 -32.94 -100.12 12.83
C LEU A 46 -32.29 -101.48 12.45
N ALA A 47 -31.05 -101.39 11.96
CA ALA A 47 -30.29 -102.59 11.62
C ALA A 47 -30.08 -103.53 12.86
N SER A 48 -29.86 -102.98 14.03
CA SER A 48 -29.67 -103.75 15.27
C SER A 48 -30.88 -104.64 15.61
N VAL A 49 -32.10 -104.12 15.42
CA VAL A 49 -33.34 -104.86 15.62
C VAL A 49 -33.48 -105.97 14.56
N SER A 50 -33.19 -105.71 13.35
CA SER A 50 -33.29 -106.65 12.23
C SER A 50 -32.24 -107.79 12.33
N VAL A 51 -31.00 -107.44 12.71
CA VAL A 51 -29.91 -108.42 12.87
C VAL A 51 -30.21 -109.40 14.05
N ILE A 52 -30.79 -108.91 15.12
CA ILE A 52 -31.21 -109.74 16.25
C ILE A 52 -32.29 -110.74 15.79
N LYS A 53 -33.19 -110.36 14.91
CA LYS A 53 -34.30 -111.18 14.48
C LYS A 53 -33.93 -112.16 13.37
N ASP A 54 -33.31 -111.66 12.31
CA ASP A 54 -33.09 -112.34 11.01
C ASP A 54 -31.63 -112.74 10.80
N GLY A 55 -30.71 -112.35 11.66
CA GLY A 55 -29.29 -112.77 11.64
C GLY A 55 -28.54 -112.29 10.38
N VAL A 56 -27.70 -113.17 9.86
CA VAL A 56 -26.89 -112.89 8.64
C VAL A 56 -27.76 -112.69 7.40
N ASP A 57 -28.94 -113.32 7.35
CA ASP A 57 -29.84 -113.21 6.17
C ASP A 57 -30.28 -111.75 5.88
N TYR A 58 -30.51 -110.95 6.98
CA TYR A 58 -30.79 -109.50 6.85
C TYR A 58 -29.57 -108.72 6.22
N LEU A 59 -28.35 -109.02 6.66
CA LEU A 59 -27.15 -108.33 6.22
C LEU A 59 -26.76 -108.69 4.79
N GLU A 60 -27.02 -109.92 4.34
CA GLU A 60 -26.79 -110.36 2.95
C GLU A 60 -27.69 -109.67 1.95
N HIS A 61 -28.94 -109.39 2.31
CA HIS A 61 -29.89 -108.71 1.42
C HIS A 61 -29.86 -107.19 1.52
N LEU A 62 -29.06 -106.65 2.46
CA LEU A 62 -28.93 -105.18 2.64
C LEU A 62 -27.97 -104.59 1.62
N GLN A 63 -28.51 -103.87 0.60
CA GLN A 63 -27.73 -103.07 -0.30
C GLN A 63 -27.71 -101.61 0.18
N SER A 64 -26.55 -101.13 0.59
CA SER A 64 -26.34 -99.72 0.96
C SER A 64 -25.04 -99.23 0.39
N ASP A 65 -25.13 -98.17 -0.48
CA ASP A 65 -23.97 -97.51 -1.07
C ASP A 65 -23.40 -96.43 -0.12
N HIS A 66 -24.09 -96.13 0.98
CA HIS A 66 -23.77 -94.98 1.81
C HIS A 66 -23.12 -95.30 3.13
N TYR A 67 -23.32 -96.55 3.59
CA TYR A 67 -22.76 -97.03 4.87
C TYR A 67 -22.46 -98.55 4.78
N ARG A 68 -21.52 -98.99 5.58
CA ARG A 68 -21.10 -100.39 5.74
C ARG A 68 -21.47 -100.84 7.12
N LEU A 69 -22.09 -101.98 7.21
CA LEU A 69 -22.39 -102.69 8.46
C LEU A 69 -21.43 -103.84 8.65
N THR A 70 -20.95 -104.01 9.88
CA THR A 70 -20.09 -105.14 10.30
C THR A 70 -20.67 -105.74 11.60
N TRP A 71 -21.00 -107.04 11.57
CA TRP A 71 -21.48 -107.74 12.75
C TRP A 71 -20.31 -108.50 13.39
N ILE A 72 -20.13 -108.37 14.72
CA ILE A 72 -18.91 -108.74 15.39
C ILE A 72 -19.33 -109.57 16.65
N ASP A 73 -18.72 -110.73 16.78
CA ASP A 73 -18.99 -111.67 17.94
C ASP A 73 -18.39 -111.12 19.26
N THR A 74 -18.75 -111.69 20.34
CA THR A 74 -18.31 -111.37 21.71
C THR A 74 -16.78 -111.45 21.90
N ASP A 75 -16.10 -112.31 21.14
CA ASP A 75 -14.64 -112.43 21.11
C ASP A 75 -13.95 -111.46 20.19
N GLY A 76 -14.72 -110.68 19.41
CA GLY A 76 -14.24 -109.68 18.45
C GLY A 76 -14.10 -110.20 17.02
N THR A 77 -14.43 -111.43 16.75
CA THR A 77 -14.42 -112.02 15.39
C THR A 77 -15.55 -111.41 14.56
N VAL A 78 -15.29 -111.07 13.32
CA VAL A 78 -16.33 -110.58 12.43
C VAL A 78 -17.20 -111.72 11.94
N LEU A 79 -18.49 -111.67 12.28
CA LEU A 79 -19.48 -112.67 11.87
C LEU A 79 -19.93 -112.41 10.42
N TYR A 80 -20.11 -111.14 10.04
CA TYR A 80 -20.50 -110.75 8.71
C TYR A 80 -20.17 -109.26 8.44
N ASP A 81 -19.86 -108.93 7.19
CA ASP A 81 -19.60 -107.58 6.78
C ASP A 81 -20.26 -107.30 5.41
N THR A 82 -21.05 -106.23 5.30
CA THR A 82 -21.83 -105.95 4.09
C THR A 82 -20.98 -105.53 2.86
N GLU A 83 -19.69 -105.26 3.02
CA GLU A 83 -18.80 -104.87 1.89
C GLU A 83 -17.92 -106.09 1.46
N THR A 84 -17.47 -106.93 2.39
CA THR A 84 -16.56 -108.05 2.13
C THR A 84 -17.23 -109.43 2.29
N GLY A 85 -18.49 -109.50 2.72
CA GLY A 85 -19.21 -110.75 2.95
C GLY A 85 -18.60 -111.58 4.05
N ASN A 86 -18.39 -112.88 3.80
CA ASN A 86 -17.83 -113.81 4.73
C ASN A 86 -16.31 -114.01 4.64
N GLU A 87 -15.56 -113.00 4.02
CA GLU A 87 -14.11 -113.10 4.04
C GLU A 87 -13.57 -113.00 5.49
N GLU A 88 -12.46 -113.74 5.79
CA GLU A 88 -11.78 -113.62 7.07
C GLU A 88 -11.22 -112.24 7.32
N LEU A 89 -11.90 -111.45 8.09
CA LEU A 89 -11.45 -110.14 8.54
C LEU A 89 -10.65 -110.23 9.80
N GLU A 90 -9.70 -109.30 10.00
CA GLU A 90 -8.97 -109.20 11.27
C GLU A 90 -9.95 -109.08 12.45
N ASN A 91 -9.56 -109.57 13.63
CA ASN A 91 -10.37 -109.39 14.84
C ASN A 91 -10.53 -107.91 15.16
N HIS A 92 -11.76 -107.47 15.40
CA HIS A 92 -12.12 -106.06 15.63
C HIS A 92 -12.25 -105.68 17.10
N LYS A 93 -11.90 -106.59 18.09
CA LYS A 93 -12.03 -106.36 19.54
C LYS A 93 -11.33 -105.10 20.03
N ASP A 94 -10.17 -104.79 19.49
CA ASP A 94 -9.35 -103.66 19.91
C ASP A 94 -9.71 -102.34 19.19
N ARG A 95 -10.70 -102.34 18.31
CA ARG A 95 -11.22 -101.15 17.67
C ARG A 95 -11.91 -100.27 18.71
N ALA A 96 -11.54 -98.95 18.77
CA ALA A 96 -12.01 -98.04 19.83
C ALA A 96 -13.55 -97.98 19.97
N GLU A 97 -14.26 -97.92 18.81
CA GLU A 97 -15.73 -97.96 18.80
C GLU A 97 -16.30 -99.26 19.28
N VAL A 98 -15.71 -100.41 18.94
CA VAL A 98 -16.13 -101.74 19.32
C VAL A 98 -15.86 -101.99 20.80
N LYS A 99 -14.67 -101.65 21.24
CA LYS A 99 -14.31 -101.74 22.68
C LYS A 99 -15.24 -100.90 23.55
N THR A 100 -15.50 -99.65 23.13
CA THR A 100 -16.44 -98.75 23.86
C THR A 100 -17.87 -99.28 23.82
N ALA A 101 -18.30 -99.95 22.72
CA ALA A 101 -19.62 -100.56 22.63
C ALA A 101 -19.75 -101.77 23.54
N PHE A 102 -18.71 -102.58 23.69
CA PHE A 102 -18.70 -103.71 24.68
C PHE A 102 -18.78 -103.18 26.14
N GLU A 103 -18.08 -102.10 26.46
CA GLU A 103 -18.04 -101.53 27.81
C GLU A 103 -19.29 -100.71 28.17
N LYS A 104 -19.76 -99.87 27.26
CA LYS A 104 -20.78 -98.81 27.49
C LYS A 104 -22.09 -99.02 26.72
N GLY A 105 -22.17 -100.07 25.90
CA GLY A 105 -23.32 -100.31 25.04
C GLY A 105 -23.28 -99.61 23.67
N ILE A 106 -22.70 -98.44 23.59
CA ILE A 106 -22.52 -97.69 22.36
C ILE A 106 -21.10 -97.13 22.30
N GLY A 107 -20.43 -97.17 21.13
CA GLY A 107 -19.12 -96.63 20.88
C GLY A 107 -19.08 -95.81 19.58
N GLU A 108 -18.30 -94.79 19.60
CA GLU A 108 -18.04 -93.97 18.38
C GLU A 108 -16.53 -93.74 18.22
N SER A 109 -16.09 -93.75 16.99
CA SER A 109 -14.72 -93.35 16.65
C SER A 109 -14.66 -92.76 15.25
N THR A 110 -13.66 -91.96 15.04
CA THR A 110 -13.38 -91.38 13.68
C THR A 110 -11.94 -91.72 13.34
N ARG A 111 -11.71 -92.37 12.21
CA ARG A 111 -10.37 -92.69 11.71
C ARG A 111 -10.11 -92.02 10.37
N TYR A 112 -8.89 -91.64 10.21
CA TYR A 112 -8.39 -91.10 8.91
C TYR A 112 -7.63 -92.23 8.21
N SER A 113 -8.08 -92.57 7.03
CA SER A 113 -7.34 -93.50 6.18
C SER A 113 -6.25 -92.69 5.40
N ALA A 114 -5.00 -92.89 5.77
CA ALA A 114 -3.87 -92.27 5.10
C ALA A 114 -3.74 -92.73 3.63
N THR A 115 -4.26 -93.89 3.28
CA THR A 115 -4.20 -94.48 1.94
C THR A 115 -5.29 -93.92 1.02
N LEU A 116 -6.45 -93.55 1.55
CA LEU A 116 -7.61 -93.11 0.79
C LEU A 116 -7.90 -91.61 0.96
N MET A 117 -7.12 -90.89 1.81
CA MET A 117 -7.39 -89.53 2.23
C MET A 117 -8.81 -89.26 2.75
N GLU A 118 -9.47 -90.26 3.27
CA GLU A 118 -10.87 -90.25 3.73
C GLU A 118 -10.96 -90.40 5.22
N LYS A 119 -11.76 -89.59 5.86
CA LYS A 119 -12.18 -89.79 7.26
C LYS A 119 -13.42 -90.69 7.22
N THR A 120 -13.38 -91.75 7.98
CA THR A 120 -14.54 -92.66 8.19
C THR A 120 -14.98 -92.52 9.61
N ARG A 121 -16.27 -92.33 9.81
CA ARG A 121 -16.91 -92.37 11.13
C ARG A 121 -17.45 -93.75 11.35
N TYR A 122 -17.23 -94.26 12.55
CA TYR A 122 -17.67 -95.53 12.99
C TYR A 122 -18.57 -95.32 14.21
N TYR A 123 -19.76 -95.99 14.18
CA TYR A 123 -20.64 -96.16 15.32
C TYR A 123 -20.85 -97.62 15.57
N ALA A 124 -20.78 -98.06 16.81
CA ALA A 124 -20.96 -99.43 17.21
C ALA A 124 -21.98 -99.55 18.36
N LYS A 125 -22.85 -100.55 18.31
CA LYS A 125 -23.87 -100.82 19.35
C LYS A 125 -23.82 -102.25 19.75
N ARG A 126 -23.79 -102.48 21.05
CA ARG A 126 -23.90 -103.85 21.62
C ARG A 126 -25.34 -104.33 21.54
N LEU A 127 -25.53 -105.48 21.00
CA LEU A 127 -26.83 -106.17 20.90
C LEU A 127 -27.16 -106.95 22.16
N GLU A 128 -28.43 -107.40 22.32
CA GLU A 128 -28.89 -108.12 23.48
C GLU A 128 -28.25 -109.47 23.68
N ASP A 129 -27.80 -110.10 22.58
CA ASP A 129 -27.07 -111.37 22.59
C ASP A 129 -25.58 -111.25 22.95
N GLY A 130 -25.12 -110.00 23.19
CA GLY A 130 -23.75 -109.68 23.57
C GLY A 130 -22.85 -109.38 22.42
N THR A 131 -23.26 -109.57 21.14
CA THR A 131 -22.52 -109.24 19.96
C THR A 131 -22.54 -107.73 19.69
N VAL A 132 -21.72 -107.19 18.75
CA VAL A 132 -21.67 -105.80 18.44
C VAL A 132 -21.96 -105.62 16.96
N LEU A 133 -22.92 -104.70 16.64
CA LEU A 133 -23.14 -104.24 15.27
C LEU A 133 -22.48 -102.85 15.09
N ARG A 134 -21.63 -102.75 14.09
CA ARG A 134 -20.89 -101.55 13.78
C ARG A 134 -21.36 -100.99 12.44
N ILE A 135 -21.64 -99.68 12.31
CA ILE A 135 -21.89 -98.97 11.08
C ILE A 135 -20.74 -98.00 10.82
N SER A 136 -20.35 -97.92 9.60
CA SER A 136 -19.34 -96.96 9.15
C SER A 136 -19.76 -96.22 7.88
N ALA A 137 -19.47 -94.94 7.83
CA ALA A 137 -19.72 -94.11 6.65
C ALA A 137 -18.55 -93.18 6.36
N LYS A 138 -18.32 -92.92 5.09
CA LYS A 138 -17.27 -92.05 4.65
C LYS A 138 -17.63 -90.59 4.96
N TYR A 139 -16.74 -89.93 5.67
CA TYR A 139 -16.92 -88.47 6.05
C TYR A 139 -16.79 -87.52 4.86
N ALA A 140 -16.32 -87.95 3.70
CA ALA A 140 -16.19 -87.18 2.49
C ALA A 140 -17.51 -86.59 1.98
N THR A 141 -18.64 -87.23 2.28
CA THR A 141 -19.99 -86.75 1.94
C THR A 141 -20.34 -85.37 2.49
N THR A 142 -19.93 -85.11 3.76
CA THR A 142 -20.21 -83.77 4.39
C THR A 142 -19.43 -82.66 3.73
N GLY A 143 -18.17 -82.94 3.40
CA GLY A 143 -17.33 -81.95 2.68
C GLY A 143 -17.82 -81.60 1.25
N LEU A 144 -18.30 -82.69 0.55
CA LEU A 144 -18.86 -82.51 -0.82
C LEU A 144 -20.19 -81.73 -0.80
N LEU A 145 -21.03 -81.96 0.23
CA LEU A 145 -22.27 -81.18 0.41
C LEU A 145 -21.98 -79.66 0.63
N VAL A 146 -21.00 -79.37 1.50
CA VAL A 146 -20.56 -77.96 1.74
C VAL A 146 -19.95 -77.37 0.45
N LEU A 147 -19.16 -78.14 -0.27
CA LEU A 147 -18.58 -77.69 -1.57
C LEU A 147 -19.66 -77.38 -2.61
N GLY A 148 -20.72 -78.22 -2.69
CA GLY A 148 -21.86 -78.00 -3.56
C GLY A 148 -22.61 -76.67 -3.27
N MET A 149 -22.60 -76.22 -2.00
CA MET A 149 -23.20 -74.95 -1.60
C MET A 149 -22.34 -73.72 -1.94
N LEU A 150 -21.06 -73.91 -2.26
CA LEU A 150 -20.19 -72.78 -2.61
C LEU A 150 -20.65 -72.07 -3.91
N GLN A 151 -21.17 -72.77 -4.89
CA GLN A 151 -21.60 -72.16 -6.15
C GLN A 151 -22.72 -71.12 -5.94
N PRO A 152 -23.86 -71.37 -5.28
CA PRO A 152 -24.88 -70.38 -5.03
C PRO A 152 -24.37 -69.26 -4.11
N ILE A 153 -23.50 -69.57 -3.14
CA ILE A 153 -22.91 -68.58 -2.25
C ILE A 153 -22.03 -67.55 -3.02
N ILE A 154 -21.22 -68.06 -3.96
CA ILE A 154 -20.38 -67.18 -4.83
C ILE A 154 -21.26 -66.23 -5.63
N PHE A 155 -22.37 -66.68 -6.22
CA PHE A 155 -23.28 -65.81 -6.93
C PHE A 155 -23.91 -64.75 -6.05
N ILE A 156 -24.28 -65.09 -4.79
CA ILE A 156 -24.80 -64.14 -3.81
C ILE A 156 -23.73 -63.10 -3.45
N ILE A 157 -22.48 -63.50 -3.24
CA ILE A 157 -21.36 -62.59 -2.93
C ILE A 157 -21.09 -61.65 -4.09
N ILE A 158 -21.03 -62.13 -5.32
CA ILE A 158 -20.83 -61.31 -6.51
C ILE A 158 -21.98 -60.30 -6.64
N GLY A 159 -23.24 -60.73 -6.48
CA GLY A 159 -24.39 -59.85 -6.52
C GLY A 159 -24.35 -58.76 -5.43
N ALA A 160 -24.00 -59.17 -4.20
CA ALA A 160 -23.87 -58.24 -3.08
C ALA A 160 -22.74 -57.23 -3.27
N LEU A 161 -21.58 -57.62 -3.83
CA LEU A 161 -20.47 -56.73 -4.16
C LEU A 161 -20.84 -55.75 -5.29
N LEU A 162 -21.53 -56.24 -6.33
CA LEU A 162 -22.00 -55.35 -7.41
C LEU A 162 -23.01 -54.34 -6.89
N LEU A 163 -23.97 -54.77 -6.09
CA LEU A 163 -24.96 -53.88 -5.46
C LEU A 163 -24.26 -52.86 -4.55
N SER A 164 -23.33 -53.32 -3.71
CA SER A 164 -22.52 -52.45 -2.86
C SER A 164 -21.72 -51.43 -3.66
N GLY A 165 -21.13 -51.82 -4.80
CA GLY A 165 -20.41 -50.93 -5.72
C GLY A 165 -21.29 -49.83 -6.30
N VAL A 166 -22.50 -50.19 -6.74
CA VAL A 166 -23.47 -49.20 -7.28
C VAL A 166 -23.91 -48.24 -6.17
N LEU A 167 -24.26 -48.75 -5.01
CA LEU A 167 -24.69 -47.91 -3.86
C LEU A 167 -23.56 -47.03 -3.37
N ALA A 168 -22.33 -47.57 -3.24
CA ALA A 168 -21.15 -46.80 -2.86
C ALA A 168 -20.85 -45.65 -3.85
N SER A 169 -20.97 -45.91 -5.16
CA SER A 169 -20.78 -44.92 -6.20
C SER A 169 -21.81 -43.79 -6.11
N ARG A 170 -23.10 -44.14 -5.97
CA ARG A 170 -24.17 -43.16 -5.83
C ARG A 170 -24.04 -42.33 -4.55
N LEU A 171 -23.80 -43.00 -3.42
CA LEU A 171 -23.67 -42.34 -2.12
C LEU A 171 -22.44 -41.40 -2.08
N SER A 172 -21.31 -41.87 -2.61
CA SER A 172 -20.07 -41.08 -2.68
C SER A 172 -20.23 -39.83 -3.54
N LYS A 173 -20.90 -39.93 -4.69
CA LYS A 173 -21.24 -38.77 -5.52
C LYS A 173 -22.17 -37.83 -4.78
N ARG A 174 -23.27 -38.32 -4.20
CA ARG A 174 -24.28 -37.51 -3.51
C ARG A 174 -23.70 -36.74 -2.33
N ILE A 175 -22.70 -37.29 -1.62
CA ILE A 175 -22.03 -36.63 -0.49
C ILE A 175 -21.00 -35.59 -0.97
N VAL A 176 -20.24 -35.89 -2.04
CA VAL A 176 -19.09 -35.08 -2.44
C VAL A 176 -19.45 -34.00 -3.45
N GLU A 177 -20.47 -34.20 -4.25
CA GLU A 177 -20.87 -33.26 -5.32
C GLU A 177 -21.31 -31.88 -4.77
N PRO A 178 -22.11 -31.77 -3.71
CA PRO A 178 -22.41 -30.48 -3.09
C PRO A 178 -21.19 -29.78 -2.51
N LEU A 179 -20.20 -30.55 -2.00
CA LEU A 179 -18.95 -30.01 -1.46
C LEU A 179 -18.01 -29.47 -2.53
N ASN A 180 -17.99 -30.09 -3.71
CA ASN A 180 -17.17 -29.64 -4.82
C ASN A 180 -17.75 -28.42 -5.55
N ASN A 181 -19.05 -28.21 -5.46
CA ASN A 181 -19.79 -27.13 -6.09
C ASN A 181 -20.01 -25.93 -5.18
N LEU A 182 -19.29 -25.86 -4.04
CA LEU A 182 -19.35 -24.73 -3.13
C LEU A 182 -18.84 -23.46 -3.81
N ASP A 183 -19.69 -22.44 -3.85
CA ASP A 183 -19.27 -21.09 -4.21
C ASP A 183 -18.62 -20.42 -3.00
N LEU A 184 -17.31 -20.20 -3.09
CA LEU A 184 -16.53 -19.56 -2.04
C LEU A 184 -16.59 -18.03 -2.13
N GLU A 185 -17.09 -17.47 -3.23
CA GLU A 185 -17.32 -16.03 -3.35
C GLU A 185 -18.60 -15.63 -2.60
N ARG A 186 -19.59 -16.54 -2.57
CA ARG A 186 -20.85 -16.36 -1.85
C ARG A 186 -21.12 -17.50 -0.87
N PRO A 187 -20.33 -17.60 0.19
CA PRO A 187 -20.36 -18.78 1.09
C PRO A 187 -21.72 -19.04 1.72
N LEU A 188 -22.51 -17.99 1.99
CA LEU A 188 -23.82 -18.11 2.65
C LEU A 188 -24.98 -18.46 1.72
N GLU A 189 -24.81 -18.37 0.40
CA GLU A 189 -25.81 -18.73 -0.60
C GLU A 189 -25.77 -20.23 -0.96
N ASN A 190 -24.79 -20.99 -0.41
CA ASN A 190 -24.66 -22.40 -0.68
C ASN A 190 -25.70 -23.23 0.10
N GLU A 191 -26.51 -23.99 -0.63
CA GLU A 191 -27.35 -25.04 -0.04
C GLU A 191 -26.50 -26.28 0.25
N THR A 192 -26.04 -26.43 1.48
CA THR A 192 -25.15 -27.52 1.89
C THR A 192 -25.59 -28.15 3.22
N TYR A 193 -24.82 -29.13 3.69
CA TYR A 193 -25.04 -29.80 4.97
C TYR A 193 -24.89 -28.84 6.16
N GLU A 194 -25.73 -28.97 7.17
CA GLU A 194 -25.69 -28.12 8.36
C GLU A 194 -24.33 -28.16 9.07
N GLU A 195 -23.62 -29.27 8.98
CA GLU A 195 -22.28 -29.45 9.57
C GLU A 195 -21.20 -28.56 8.94
N ILE A 196 -21.43 -28.08 7.73
CA ILE A 196 -20.48 -27.22 7.00
C ILE A 196 -20.80 -25.73 7.23
N SER A 197 -21.99 -25.41 7.67
CA SER A 197 -22.45 -24.04 7.93
C SER A 197 -21.47 -23.24 8.82
N PRO A 198 -20.89 -23.78 9.93
CA PRO A 198 -19.90 -23.05 10.72
C PRO A 198 -18.62 -22.71 9.93
N LEU A 199 -18.21 -23.60 9.02
CA LEU A 199 -17.04 -23.38 8.17
C LEU A 199 -17.32 -22.26 7.14
N LEU A 200 -18.49 -22.30 6.48
CA LEU A 200 -18.90 -21.28 5.52
C LEU A 200 -19.04 -19.91 6.17
N ASN A 201 -19.61 -19.84 7.38
CA ASN A 201 -19.68 -18.62 8.16
C ASN A 201 -18.29 -18.05 8.48
N ARG A 202 -17.32 -18.92 8.81
CA ARG A 202 -15.93 -18.49 9.07
C ARG A 202 -15.25 -17.98 7.81
N ILE A 203 -15.44 -18.65 6.66
CA ILE A 203 -14.91 -18.21 5.37
C ILE A 203 -15.51 -16.86 4.98
N ASN A 204 -16.83 -16.69 5.09
CA ASN A 204 -17.51 -15.44 4.81
C ASN A 204 -16.98 -14.29 5.67
N ARG A 205 -16.78 -14.54 6.97
CA ARG A 205 -16.21 -13.53 7.88
C ARG A 205 -14.77 -13.16 7.50
N GLN A 206 -13.94 -14.14 7.15
CA GLN A 206 -12.56 -13.87 6.71
C GLN A 206 -12.53 -13.12 5.38
N SER A 207 -13.35 -13.51 4.40
CA SER A 207 -13.45 -12.82 3.11
C SER A 207 -13.90 -11.36 3.30
N SER A 208 -14.92 -11.14 4.13
CA SER A 208 -15.39 -9.79 4.47
C SER A 208 -14.30 -8.94 5.16
N GLU A 209 -13.54 -9.53 6.06
CA GLU A 209 -12.44 -8.84 6.75
C GLU A 209 -11.31 -8.47 5.76
N ILE A 210 -10.92 -9.40 4.88
CA ILE A 210 -9.92 -9.14 3.83
C ILE A 210 -10.40 -8.02 2.90
N SER A 211 -11.67 -8.08 2.46
CA SER A 211 -12.24 -7.03 1.59
C SER A 211 -12.24 -5.66 2.28
N LYS A 212 -12.58 -5.59 3.58
CA LYS A 212 -12.49 -4.35 4.36
C LYS A 212 -11.05 -3.83 4.48
N GLN A 213 -10.08 -4.72 4.68
CA GLN A 213 -8.67 -4.34 4.77
C GLN A 213 -8.15 -3.82 3.42
N LEU A 214 -8.53 -4.47 2.30
CA LEU A 214 -8.17 -4.01 0.97
C LEU A 214 -8.77 -2.64 0.67
N CYS A 215 -10.08 -2.44 0.91
CA CYS A 215 -10.73 -1.15 0.74
C CYS A 215 -10.06 -0.06 1.58
N ARG A 216 -9.73 -0.35 2.85
CA ARG A 216 -9.03 0.60 3.72
C ARG A 216 -7.60 0.92 3.24
N LEU A 217 -6.93 -0.05 2.62
CA LEU A 217 -5.61 0.15 2.02
C LEU A 217 -5.71 1.03 0.76
N GLU A 218 -6.72 0.78 -0.09
CA GLU A 218 -7.02 1.62 -1.25
C GLU A 218 -7.35 3.06 -0.83
N GLU A 219 -8.25 3.25 0.15
CA GLU A 219 -8.57 4.57 0.70
C GLU A 219 -7.31 5.31 1.20
N LYS A 220 -6.43 4.62 1.92
CA LYS A 220 -5.17 5.22 2.42
C LYS A 220 -4.20 5.58 1.29
N THR A 221 -4.14 4.77 0.25
CA THR A 221 -3.31 5.04 -0.92
C THR A 221 -3.86 6.23 -1.71
N ASP A 222 -5.17 6.31 -1.88
CA ASP A 222 -5.82 7.42 -2.55
C ASP A 222 -5.69 8.73 -1.75
N GLU A 223 -5.86 8.68 -0.42
CA GLU A 223 -5.63 9.81 0.47
C GLU A 223 -4.18 10.33 0.33
N PHE A 224 -3.19 9.43 0.37
CA PHE A 224 -1.79 9.78 0.16
C PHE A 224 -1.55 10.43 -1.21
N ASN A 225 -2.11 9.85 -2.27
CA ASN A 225 -1.98 10.39 -3.62
C ASN A 225 -2.60 11.78 -3.74
N GLN A 226 -3.81 11.99 -3.22
CA GLN A 226 -4.48 13.28 -3.22
C GLN A 226 -3.69 14.36 -2.47
N ILE A 227 -3.13 14.01 -1.30
CA ILE A 227 -2.26 14.93 -0.55
C ILE A 227 -1.06 15.32 -1.38
N THR A 228 -0.34 14.34 -1.93
CA THR A 228 0.89 14.60 -2.71
C THR A 228 0.61 15.32 -4.03
N GLU A 229 -0.54 15.09 -4.66
CA GLU A 229 -0.97 15.79 -5.89
C GLU A 229 -1.32 17.26 -5.63
N SER A 230 -1.86 17.59 -4.46
CA SER A 230 -2.24 18.96 -4.09
C SER A 230 -1.09 19.78 -3.50
N MET A 231 0.04 19.17 -3.16
CA MET A 231 1.22 19.86 -2.64
C MET A 231 1.82 20.81 -3.67
N LYS A 232 2.19 22.00 -3.22
CA LYS A 232 2.95 22.98 -4.02
C LYS A 232 4.44 22.62 -4.09
N GLU A 233 4.93 21.95 -3.05
CA GLU A 233 6.31 21.48 -2.94
C GLU A 233 6.51 20.24 -3.83
N GLY A 234 7.65 20.19 -4.49
CA GLY A 234 8.05 19.00 -5.25
C GLY A 234 8.39 17.87 -4.30
N LEU A 235 7.78 16.69 -4.51
CA LEU A 235 8.06 15.47 -3.75
C LEU A 235 8.58 14.38 -4.67
N VAL A 236 9.72 13.78 -4.32
CA VAL A 236 10.27 12.60 -4.98
C VAL A 236 10.63 11.56 -3.91
N LEU A 237 10.17 10.33 -4.09
CA LEU A 237 10.56 9.20 -3.27
C LEU A 237 11.52 8.31 -4.06
N LEU A 238 12.64 7.97 -3.45
CA LEU A 238 13.68 7.13 -4.03
C LEU A 238 13.82 5.84 -3.21
N ASP A 239 14.14 4.74 -3.88
CA ASP A 239 14.56 3.52 -3.20
C ASP A 239 16.02 3.63 -2.70
N ASN A 240 16.52 2.58 -2.07
CA ASN A 240 17.92 2.51 -1.56
C ASN A 240 18.99 2.46 -2.65
N LYS A 241 18.61 2.48 -3.93
CA LYS A 241 19.51 2.54 -5.10
C LYS A 241 19.37 3.83 -5.88
N GLY A 242 18.52 4.78 -5.44
CA GLY A 242 18.25 6.02 -6.16
C GLY A 242 17.21 5.88 -7.27
N ILE A 243 16.46 4.77 -7.33
CA ILE A 243 15.38 4.57 -8.29
C ILE A 243 14.14 5.33 -7.79
N VAL A 244 13.48 6.06 -8.69
CA VAL A 244 12.27 6.82 -8.38
C VAL A 244 11.11 5.87 -8.10
N LEU A 245 10.58 5.88 -6.89
CA LEU A 245 9.39 5.17 -6.48
C LEU A 245 8.11 5.99 -6.73
N SER A 246 8.18 7.28 -6.48
CA SER A 246 7.06 8.21 -6.68
C SER A 246 7.57 9.61 -6.94
N ILE A 247 6.81 10.38 -7.72
CA ILE A 247 7.07 11.78 -8.04
C ILE A 247 5.74 12.52 -8.21
N ASN A 248 5.53 13.59 -7.45
CA ASN A 248 4.31 14.37 -7.53
C ASN A 248 4.31 15.36 -8.72
N PRO A 249 3.17 15.99 -9.08
CA PRO A 249 3.08 16.93 -10.19
C PRO A 249 4.00 18.14 -10.03
N ALA A 250 4.15 18.68 -8.82
CA ALA A 250 5.04 19.81 -8.56
C ALA A 250 6.50 19.47 -8.89
N ALA A 251 7.00 18.30 -8.44
CA ALA A 251 8.35 17.85 -8.78
C ALA A 251 8.53 17.60 -10.30
N ARG A 252 7.49 17.08 -10.97
CA ARG A 252 7.52 16.93 -12.43
C ARG A 252 7.71 18.27 -13.15
N ASN A 253 7.05 19.32 -12.68
CA ASN A 253 7.20 20.66 -13.24
C ASN A 253 8.61 21.22 -13.02
N ILE A 254 9.24 20.92 -11.89
CA ILE A 254 10.60 21.38 -11.56
C ILE A 254 11.65 20.66 -12.41
N PHE A 255 11.55 19.32 -12.54
CA PHE A 255 12.55 18.48 -13.20
C PHE A 255 12.26 18.25 -14.70
N GLY A 256 11.10 18.72 -15.22
CA GLY A 256 10.74 18.71 -16.65
C GLY A 256 9.77 17.62 -17.06
N SER A 257 9.17 17.80 -18.25
CA SER A 257 8.05 16.99 -18.77
C SER A 257 8.40 15.56 -19.19
N ASP A 258 9.67 15.19 -19.25
CA ASP A 258 10.12 13.82 -19.63
C ASP A 258 9.93 12.81 -18.49
N THR A 259 9.24 13.23 -17.44
CA THR A 259 9.04 12.49 -16.19
C THR A 259 7.90 11.45 -16.24
N GLN A 260 7.14 11.35 -17.35
CA GLN A 260 6.07 10.32 -17.47
C GLN A 260 6.58 8.87 -17.41
N GLY A 261 7.89 8.66 -17.64
CA GLY A 261 8.56 7.37 -17.48
C GLY A 261 9.56 7.31 -16.32
N ALA A 262 9.53 8.29 -15.40
CA ALA A 262 10.53 8.41 -14.32
C ALA A 262 10.42 7.32 -13.26
N VAL A 263 9.21 6.90 -12.93
CA VAL A 263 8.97 5.85 -11.91
C VAL A 263 9.58 4.53 -12.38
N GLY A 264 10.36 3.90 -11.50
CA GLY A 264 11.09 2.67 -11.81
C GLY A 264 12.45 2.88 -12.49
N HIS A 265 12.88 4.13 -12.72
CA HIS A 265 14.18 4.46 -13.29
C HIS A 265 15.03 5.25 -12.30
N ASP A 266 16.34 5.22 -12.52
CA ASP A 266 17.31 6.00 -11.74
C ASP A 266 17.01 7.49 -11.87
N PHE A 267 17.00 8.21 -10.76
CA PHE A 267 16.76 9.65 -10.70
C PHE A 267 17.74 10.45 -11.56
N LEU A 268 18.95 9.97 -11.77
CA LEU A 268 19.96 10.58 -12.64
C LEU A 268 19.55 10.65 -14.13
N ARG A 269 18.50 9.96 -14.54
CA ARG A 269 17.91 10.14 -15.87
C ARG A 269 17.10 11.43 -15.97
N LEU A 270 16.51 11.88 -14.85
CA LEU A 270 15.75 13.12 -14.77
C LEU A 270 16.66 14.33 -14.66
N ASP A 271 17.68 14.22 -13.85
CA ASP A 271 18.66 15.28 -13.64
C ASP A 271 20.09 14.72 -13.55
N ARG A 272 20.91 15.08 -14.54
CA ARG A 272 22.31 14.64 -14.64
C ARG A 272 23.29 15.58 -13.93
N SER A 273 22.79 16.47 -13.09
CA SER A 273 23.62 17.40 -12.33
C SER A 273 24.50 16.65 -11.34
N ARG A 274 25.80 16.92 -11.37
CA ARG A 274 26.76 16.36 -10.41
C ARG A 274 26.44 16.76 -8.97
N THR A 275 25.93 17.96 -8.77
CA THR A 275 25.57 18.50 -7.45
C THR A 275 24.47 17.68 -6.82
N LEU A 276 23.46 17.33 -7.60
CA LEU A 276 22.31 16.56 -7.12
C LEU A 276 22.67 15.09 -6.88
N SER A 277 23.48 14.49 -7.77
CA SER A 277 24.03 13.15 -7.57
C SER A 277 24.81 13.04 -6.25
N ALA A 278 25.73 13.98 -6.03
CA ALA A 278 26.54 14.01 -4.81
C ALA A 278 25.67 14.23 -3.55
N ALA A 279 24.60 15.03 -3.65
CA ALA A 279 23.68 15.25 -2.54
C ALA A 279 22.90 13.98 -2.18
N ILE A 280 22.43 13.23 -3.18
CA ILE A 280 21.73 11.95 -2.97
C ILE A 280 22.68 10.93 -2.33
N GLU A 281 23.91 10.78 -2.85
CA GLU A 281 24.92 9.89 -2.27
C GLU A 281 25.23 10.26 -0.82
N LYS A 282 25.47 11.55 -0.56
CA LYS A 282 25.70 12.09 0.79
C LYS A 282 24.53 11.78 1.73
N THR A 283 23.29 11.88 1.24
CA THR A 283 22.10 11.55 2.04
C THR A 283 22.09 10.08 2.45
N PHE A 284 22.47 9.17 1.56
CA PHE A 284 22.54 7.75 1.92
C PHE A 284 23.63 7.44 2.94
N GLU A 285 24.73 8.20 2.94
CA GLU A 285 25.84 8.05 3.91
C GLU A 285 25.54 8.76 5.24
N GLU A 286 25.23 10.06 5.20
CA GLU A 286 25.11 10.92 6.38
C GLU A 286 23.67 11.06 6.91
N GLY A 287 22.65 10.64 6.15
CA GLY A 287 21.25 10.66 6.56
C GLY A 287 20.47 11.85 6.04
N HIS A 288 21.11 12.99 5.73
CA HIS A 288 20.45 14.20 5.27
C HIS A 288 21.38 15.05 4.41
N SER A 289 20.84 15.73 3.41
CA SER A 289 21.54 16.78 2.65
C SER A 289 20.57 17.84 2.17
N GLU A 290 21.07 19.06 2.07
CA GLU A 290 20.36 20.22 1.57
C GLU A 290 21.19 20.87 0.46
N ILE A 291 20.55 21.16 -0.66
CA ILE A 291 21.18 21.84 -1.78
C ILE A 291 20.22 22.85 -2.41
N ARG A 292 20.77 23.86 -3.09
CA ARG A 292 20.02 24.83 -3.88
C ARG A 292 20.31 24.62 -5.36
N ILE A 293 19.27 24.72 -6.16
CA ILE A 293 19.35 24.60 -7.62
C ILE A 293 18.53 25.71 -8.28
N GLU A 294 18.99 26.15 -9.43
CA GLU A 294 18.22 27.05 -10.31
C GLU A 294 17.63 26.25 -11.46
N ARG A 295 16.31 26.41 -11.70
CA ARG A 295 15.58 25.78 -12.80
C ARG A 295 14.58 26.77 -13.40
N MET A 296 14.60 26.93 -14.72
CA MET A 296 13.65 27.79 -15.45
C MET A 296 13.57 29.22 -14.90
N GLY A 297 14.69 29.76 -14.42
CA GLY A 297 14.74 31.10 -13.82
C GLY A 297 14.14 31.22 -12.43
N ARG A 298 13.90 30.08 -11.75
CA ARG A 298 13.47 30.00 -10.36
C ARG A 298 14.50 29.31 -9.51
N GLU A 299 14.56 29.66 -8.24
CA GLU A 299 15.44 29.05 -7.27
C GLU A 299 14.68 28.07 -6.39
N TYR A 300 15.21 26.83 -6.28
CA TYR A 300 14.64 25.78 -5.48
C TYR A 300 15.63 25.30 -4.43
N GLN A 301 15.14 25.11 -3.21
CA GLN A 301 15.84 24.41 -2.15
C GLN A 301 15.39 22.95 -2.13
N LEU A 302 16.33 22.03 -2.26
CA LEU A 302 16.09 20.59 -2.18
C LEU A 302 16.56 20.10 -0.82
N ASP A 303 15.64 19.50 -0.08
CA ASP A 303 15.88 18.83 1.18
C ASP A 303 15.75 17.31 0.94
N ILE A 304 16.84 16.58 1.14
CA ILE A 304 16.90 15.16 0.87
C ILE A 304 17.19 14.45 2.19
N SER A 305 16.25 13.61 2.60
CA SER A 305 16.33 12.88 3.88
C SER A 305 16.21 11.38 3.68
N ARG A 306 17.07 10.61 4.34
CA ARG A 306 17.09 9.16 4.30
C ARG A 306 15.91 8.58 5.10
N ILE A 307 15.23 7.59 4.54
CA ILE A 307 14.15 6.87 5.20
C ILE A 307 14.67 5.55 5.72
N GLU A 308 14.55 5.34 7.03
CA GLU A 308 14.96 4.09 7.69
C GLU A 308 13.79 3.45 8.44
N SER A 309 13.75 2.12 8.45
CA SER A 309 12.84 1.35 9.28
C SER A 309 13.56 0.13 9.84
N ALA A 310 13.46 -0.08 11.16
CA ALA A 310 14.09 -1.19 11.88
C ALA A 310 15.62 -1.33 11.58
N GLY A 311 16.34 -0.19 11.45
CA GLY A 311 17.78 -0.17 11.15
C GLY A 311 18.17 -0.51 9.72
N LYS A 312 17.18 -0.60 8.80
CA LYS A 312 17.40 -0.83 7.38
C LYS A 312 17.02 0.42 6.59
N VAL A 313 17.93 0.87 5.72
CA VAL A 313 17.64 1.97 4.77
C VAL A 313 16.62 1.49 3.75
N LEU A 314 15.47 2.14 3.72
CA LEU A 314 14.40 1.88 2.76
C LEU A 314 14.56 2.70 1.49
N GLY A 315 15.10 3.93 1.61
CA GLY A 315 15.25 4.85 0.52
C GLY A 315 15.50 6.27 0.99
N ALA A 316 15.13 7.24 0.18
CA ALA A 316 15.20 8.66 0.52
C ALA A 316 13.94 9.41 0.04
N VAL A 317 13.61 10.48 0.75
CA VAL A 317 12.61 11.47 0.34
C VAL A 317 13.33 12.77 -0.02
N MET A 318 12.95 13.35 -1.15
CA MET A 318 13.41 14.66 -1.60
C MET A 318 12.22 15.61 -1.66
N LEU A 319 12.32 16.73 -0.96
CA LEU A 319 11.38 17.83 -0.99
C LEU A 319 12.02 19.02 -1.72
N ALA A 320 11.29 19.63 -2.63
CA ALA A 320 11.73 20.79 -3.39
C ALA A 320 10.83 21.98 -3.08
N PHE A 321 11.40 23.03 -2.47
CA PHE A 321 10.73 24.26 -2.10
C PHE A 321 11.11 25.36 -3.08
N ASP A 322 10.14 26.08 -3.64
CA ASP A 322 10.39 27.30 -4.43
C ASP A 322 10.76 28.42 -3.45
N ILE A 323 12.02 28.83 -3.49
CA ILE A 323 12.58 29.90 -2.65
C ILE A 323 12.88 31.17 -3.43
N THR A 324 12.31 31.29 -4.64
CA THR A 324 12.63 32.38 -5.57
C THR A 324 12.34 33.75 -4.95
N GLU A 325 11.17 33.93 -4.36
CA GLU A 325 10.80 35.20 -3.71
C GLU A 325 11.70 35.50 -2.50
N GLN A 326 12.00 34.46 -1.73
CA GLN A 326 12.84 34.59 -0.53
C GLN A 326 14.29 34.97 -0.89
N GLU A 327 14.88 34.32 -1.88
CA GLU A 327 16.23 34.66 -2.35
C GLU A 327 16.28 36.03 -2.99
N TYR A 328 15.25 36.40 -3.75
CA TYR A 328 15.13 37.74 -4.32
C TYR A 328 15.07 38.81 -3.21
N ALA A 329 14.25 38.60 -2.19
CA ALA A 329 14.16 39.52 -1.05
C ALA A 329 15.49 39.58 -0.26
N GLU A 330 16.16 38.45 -0.06
CA GLU A 330 17.44 38.42 0.64
C GLU A 330 18.57 39.11 -0.16
N ARG A 331 18.60 38.89 -1.48
CA ARG A 331 19.54 39.58 -2.37
C ARG A 331 19.33 41.09 -2.33
N ASN A 332 18.09 41.52 -2.45
CA ASN A 332 17.76 42.95 -2.34
C ASN A 332 18.16 43.53 -1.00
N ARG A 333 17.97 42.80 0.10
CA ARG A 333 18.39 43.22 1.45
C ARG A 333 19.91 43.36 1.55
N ARG A 334 20.66 42.39 1.00
CA ARG A 334 22.14 42.43 1.00
C ARG A 334 22.65 43.59 0.17
N GLU A 335 22.09 43.81 -1.03
CA GLU A 335 22.45 44.94 -1.91
C GLU A 335 22.10 46.27 -1.24
N PHE A 336 20.93 46.37 -0.61
CA PHE A 336 20.54 47.56 0.15
C PHE A 336 21.56 47.87 1.24
N THR A 337 21.92 46.89 2.08
CA THR A 337 22.86 47.08 3.19
C THR A 337 24.24 47.51 2.69
N ALA A 338 24.71 46.86 1.62
CA ALA A 338 25.98 47.24 0.98
C ALA A 338 25.97 48.66 0.44
N ASN A 339 24.89 49.05 -0.26
CA ASN A 339 24.72 50.38 -0.82
C ASN A 339 24.59 51.46 0.26
N VAL A 340 23.83 51.20 1.34
CA VAL A 340 23.74 52.08 2.53
C VAL A 340 25.13 52.33 3.11
N SER A 341 25.89 51.27 3.33
CA SER A 341 27.26 51.39 3.88
C SER A 341 28.17 52.24 3.00
N HIS A 342 28.08 52.06 1.69
CA HIS A 342 28.88 52.82 0.73
C HIS A 342 28.47 54.29 0.68
N GLU A 343 27.17 54.61 0.60
CA GLU A 343 26.64 55.95 0.50
C GLU A 343 26.80 56.77 1.81
N LEU A 344 26.84 56.11 2.97
CA LEU A 344 27.17 56.73 4.26
C LEU A 344 28.68 57.05 4.40
N LYS A 345 29.55 56.11 3.92
CA LYS A 345 31.00 56.21 4.07
C LYS A 345 31.57 57.42 3.28
N THR A 346 31.05 57.66 2.09
CA THR A 346 31.57 58.70 1.19
C THR A 346 31.47 60.10 1.77
N PRO A 347 30.29 60.62 2.22
CA PRO A 347 30.17 61.93 2.82
C PRO A 347 30.93 62.01 4.15
N LEU A 348 30.94 60.92 4.95
CA LEU A 348 31.68 60.89 6.21
C LEU A 348 33.18 61.04 5.99
N GLN A 349 33.75 60.40 4.96
CA GLN A 349 35.15 60.56 4.60
C GLN A 349 35.45 61.99 4.10
N GLY A 350 34.49 62.61 3.40
CA GLY A 350 34.62 64.02 2.97
C GLY A 350 34.65 65.00 4.18
N ILE A 351 33.80 64.72 5.20
CA ILE A 351 33.77 65.49 6.42
C ILE A 351 35.09 65.35 7.19
N ILE A 352 35.51 64.09 7.44
CA ILE A 352 36.76 63.79 8.16
C ILE A 352 37.96 64.39 7.44
N GLY A 353 38.10 64.12 6.15
CA GLY A 353 39.24 64.64 5.38
C GLY A 353 39.30 66.18 5.35
N SER A 354 38.13 66.84 5.28
CA SER A 354 38.09 68.33 5.35
C SER A 354 38.45 68.83 6.74
N ALA A 355 38.00 68.13 7.81
CA ALA A 355 38.33 68.43 9.19
C ALA A 355 39.82 68.24 9.49
N ASP A 356 40.41 67.13 9.05
CA ASP A 356 41.86 66.81 9.19
C ASP A 356 42.74 67.88 8.51
N LEU A 357 42.34 68.31 7.30
CA LEU A 357 43.06 69.37 6.59
C LEU A 357 43.03 70.74 7.31
N ILE A 358 41.91 71.06 7.95
CA ILE A 358 41.75 72.23 8.80
C ILE A 358 42.60 72.09 10.06
N GLU A 359 42.54 70.96 10.77
CA GLU A 359 43.24 70.70 12.03
C GLU A 359 44.74 70.72 11.83
N THR A 360 45.26 70.13 10.74
CA THR A 360 46.69 70.10 10.45
C THR A 360 47.25 71.44 9.91
N GLY A 361 46.40 72.44 9.80
CA GLY A 361 46.81 73.78 9.32
C GLY A 361 47.18 73.83 7.80
N MET A 362 46.80 72.82 7.02
CA MET A 362 47.05 72.80 5.57
C MET A 362 46.05 73.64 4.79
N VAL A 363 44.98 74.12 5.41
CA VAL A 363 44.03 75.04 4.76
C VAL A 363 44.39 76.45 5.06
N LYS A 364 44.52 77.25 4.02
CA LYS A 364 44.77 78.73 4.14
C LYS A 364 43.57 79.41 4.78
N PRO A 365 43.77 80.48 5.56
CA PRO A 365 42.67 81.23 6.22
C PRO A 365 41.57 81.67 5.24
N GLU A 366 41.95 81.98 3.99
CA GLU A 366 41.05 82.42 2.89
C GLU A 366 40.08 81.28 2.47
N ASP A 367 40.55 80.01 2.51
CA ASP A 367 39.81 78.85 2.05
C ASP A 367 38.97 78.23 3.20
N MET A 368 39.20 78.61 4.47
CA MET A 368 38.52 78.06 5.67
C MET A 368 36.98 78.07 5.50
N PRO A 369 36.32 79.15 5.09
CA PRO A 369 34.85 79.15 4.92
C PRO A 369 34.36 78.09 3.92
N ARG A 370 35.17 77.86 2.87
CA ARG A 370 34.86 76.82 1.85
C ARG A 370 34.88 75.42 2.41
N PHE A 371 35.89 75.04 3.22
CA PHE A 371 35.99 73.74 3.84
C PHE A 371 34.91 73.52 4.91
N ILE A 372 34.62 74.54 5.76
CA ILE A 372 33.50 74.48 6.70
C ILE A 372 32.17 74.37 5.95
N GLY A 373 31.99 75.08 4.86
CA GLY A 373 30.83 74.96 3.95
C GLY A 373 30.69 73.56 3.37
N HIS A 374 31.82 72.92 3.00
CA HIS A 374 31.84 71.57 2.48
C HIS A 374 31.43 70.53 3.60
N ILE A 375 32.01 70.67 4.82
CA ILE A 375 31.63 69.84 5.97
C ILE A 375 30.11 69.97 6.25
N ARG A 376 29.59 71.19 6.32
CA ARG A 376 28.15 71.44 6.54
C ARG A 376 27.29 70.79 5.47
N LYS A 377 27.68 70.95 4.19
CA LYS A 377 26.96 70.36 3.07
C LYS A 377 26.92 68.83 3.13
N GLU A 378 28.04 68.19 3.41
CA GLU A 378 28.12 66.72 3.49
C GLU A 378 27.38 66.18 4.75
N ALA A 379 27.44 66.92 5.90
CA ALA A 379 26.69 66.58 7.09
C ALA A 379 25.16 66.67 6.88
N THR A 380 24.68 67.76 6.22
CA THR A 380 23.26 67.90 5.87
C THR A 380 22.80 66.79 4.92
N ARG A 381 23.64 66.43 3.91
CA ARG A 381 23.37 65.30 3.02
C ARG A 381 23.28 63.98 3.77
N LEU A 382 24.17 63.76 4.75
CA LEU A 382 24.19 62.53 5.54
C LEU A 382 22.91 62.39 6.40
N VAL A 383 22.45 63.50 7.01
CA VAL A 383 21.19 63.54 7.75
C VAL A 383 20.01 63.18 6.86
N ALA A 384 19.89 63.82 5.70
CA ALA A 384 18.83 63.51 4.75
C ALA A 384 18.84 62.05 4.28
N LEU A 385 20.05 61.46 4.03
CA LEU A 385 20.17 60.08 3.67
C LEU A 385 19.71 59.11 4.81
N ILE A 386 20.05 59.42 6.08
CA ILE A 386 19.61 58.65 7.23
C ILE A 386 18.08 58.70 7.34
N GLU A 387 17.49 59.89 7.19
CA GLU A 387 16.03 60.05 7.23
C GLU A 387 15.36 59.24 6.12
N ASP A 388 15.88 59.28 4.87
CA ASP A 388 15.36 58.48 3.77
C ASP A 388 15.41 56.96 4.07
N ILE A 389 16.52 56.48 4.67
CA ILE A 389 16.70 55.07 5.07
C ILE A 389 15.69 54.66 6.11
N ILE A 390 15.49 55.50 7.19
CA ILE A 390 14.52 55.22 8.22
C ILE A 390 13.10 55.16 7.63
N ARG A 391 12.74 56.06 6.74
CA ARG A 391 11.44 56.10 6.06
C ARG A 391 11.21 54.83 5.25
N LEU A 392 12.20 54.46 4.47
CA LEU A 392 12.11 53.25 3.65
C LEU A 392 11.97 51.97 4.50
N SER A 393 12.70 51.89 5.63
CA SER A 393 12.56 50.78 6.58
C SER A 393 11.15 50.69 7.18
N GLN A 394 10.57 51.86 7.54
CA GLN A 394 9.19 51.91 8.06
C GLN A 394 8.15 51.42 7.05
N LEU A 395 8.35 51.75 5.76
CA LEU A 395 7.47 51.29 4.68
C LEU A 395 7.62 49.79 4.39
N ASP A 396 8.84 49.26 4.51
CA ASP A 396 9.11 47.82 4.32
C ASP A 396 8.52 46.95 5.42
N GLU A 397 8.47 47.43 6.67
CA GLU A 397 7.94 46.68 7.80
C GLU A 397 6.40 46.57 7.79
N GLY A 398 5.72 47.30 6.90
CA GLY A 398 4.26 47.26 6.79
C GLY A 398 3.53 47.78 8.03
N ASN A 399 4.18 48.61 8.87
CA ASN A 399 3.56 49.17 10.06
C ASN A 399 2.34 50.00 9.67
N GLU A 400 1.24 49.83 10.39
CA GLU A 400 0.05 50.65 10.25
C GLU A 400 0.37 52.11 10.62
N LEU A 401 0.40 52.97 9.60
CA LEU A 401 0.55 54.41 9.81
C LEU A 401 -0.84 55.05 9.95
N PRO A 402 -0.95 56.12 10.72
CA PRO A 402 -2.24 56.80 10.89
C PRO A 402 -2.74 57.37 9.56
N CYS A 403 -3.89 56.88 9.15
CA CYS A 403 -4.59 57.39 7.96
C CYS A 403 -5.61 58.43 8.34
N GLU A 404 -5.76 59.46 7.52
CA GLU A 404 -6.70 60.55 7.64
C GLU A 404 -7.32 60.93 6.32
N GLU A 405 -8.41 61.65 6.30
CA GLU A 405 -9.01 62.23 5.10
C GLU A 405 -8.33 63.55 4.79
N PHE A 406 -7.92 63.75 3.56
CA PHE A 406 -7.28 64.99 3.10
C PHE A 406 -7.56 65.22 1.63
N ASP A 407 -7.37 66.47 1.16
CA ASP A 407 -7.42 66.80 -0.23
C ASP A 407 -5.99 66.77 -0.84
N LEU A 408 -5.81 66.00 -1.92
CA LEU A 408 -4.53 65.91 -2.62
C LEU A 408 -4.12 67.25 -3.26
N MET A 409 -5.09 68.10 -3.63
CA MET A 409 -4.83 69.43 -4.13
C MET A 409 -4.15 70.31 -3.07
N ASP A 410 -4.64 70.28 -1.81
CA ASP A 410 -4.02 71.05 -0.71
C ASP A 410 -2.56 70.67 -0.49
N ILE A 411 -2.25 69.35 -0.60
CA ILE A 411 -0.87 68.87 -0.50
C ILE A 411 -0.02 69.34 -1.71
N ALA A 412 -0.58 69.36 -2.91
CA ALA A 412 0.13 69.83 -4.10
C ALA A 412 0.41 71.32 -3.99
N GLU A 413 -0.53 72.15 -3.49
CA GLU A 413 -0.35 73.57 -3.17
C GLU A 413 0.76 73.82 -2.14
N GLU A 414 0.76 73.04 -1.05
CA GLU A 414 1.79 73.12 -0.02
C GLU A 414 3.19 72.81 -0.59
N VAL A 415 3.31 71.79 -1.44
CA VAL A 415 4.57 71.43 -2.10
C VAL A 415 5.00 72.46 -3.15
N GLU A 416 4.07 73.01 -3.93
CA GLU A 416 4.35 74.08 -4.88
C GLU A 416 4.97 75.27 -4.15
N GLN A 417 4.34 75.76 -3.09
CA GLN A 417 4.84 76.89 -2.31
C GLN A 417 6.23 76.59 -1.69
N ASN A 418 6.46 75.41 -1.17
CA ASN A 418 7.74 75.01 -0.58
C ASN A 418 8.88 74.91 -1.59
N LEU A 419 8.58 74.55 -2.85
CA LEU A 419 9.57 74.40 -3.94
C LEU A 419 9.71 75.63 -4.81
N GLU A 420 8.87 76.65 -4.67
CA GLU A 420 8.91 77.90 -5.46
C GLU A 420 10.30 78.58 -5.45
N SER A 421 10.91 78.71 -4.28
CA SER A 421 12.26 79.27 -4.12
C SER A 421 13.34 78.42 -4.83
N ALA A 422 13.22 77.07 -4.73
CA ALA A 422 14.18 76.15 -5.37
C ALA A 422 14.04 76.17 -6.91
N ALA A 423 12.82 76.25 -7.42
CA ALA A 423 12.50 76.35 -8.81
C ALA A 423 13.00 77.69 -9.37
N GLY A 424 12.70 78.79 -8.64
CA GLY A 424 13.17 80.17 -9.03
C GLY A 424 14.69 80.26 -9.05
N ALA A 425 15.42 79.66 -8.13
CA ALA A 425 16.89 79.61 -8.14
C ALA A 425 17.52 78.94 -9.39
N ARG A 426 16.70 78.11 -10.07
CA ARG A 426 17.11 77.39 -11.32
C ARG A 426 16.43 77.92 -12.57
N ASP A 427 15.70 79.03 -12.49
CA ASP A 427 14.93 79.62 -13.56
C ASP A 427 13.89 78.67 -14.18
N ILE A 428 13.19 77.91 -13.29
CA ILE A 428 12.16 76.95 -13.67
C ILE A 428 10.78 77.47 -13.25
N THR A 429 9.84 77.42 -14.21
CA THR A 429 8.44 77.78 -13.91
C THR A 429 7.69 76.58 -13.38
N LEU A 430 7.13 76.71 -12.13
CA LEU A 430 6.28 75.73 -11.54
C LEU A 430 4.82 76.17 -11.73
N SER A 431 3.95 75.21 -12.04
CA SER A 431 2.52 75.50 -12.23
C SER A 431 1.66 74.31 -11.73
N LEU A 432 0.64 74.65 -10.94
CA LEU A 432 -0.34 73.72 -10.44
C LEU A 432 -1.71 73.90 -11.12
N SER A 433 -2.36 72.85 -11.49
CA SER A 433 -3.66 72.87 -12.13
C SER A 433 -4.50 71.63 -11.74
N GLY A 434 -5.82 71.71 -11.92
CA GLY A 434 -6.70 70.54 -11.74
C GLY A 434 -7.88 70.78 -10.82
N ARG A 435 -8.30 69.76 -10.10
CA ARG A 435 -9.49 69.75 -9.23
C ARG A 435 -9.16 69.07 -7.91
N ASN A 436 -9.95 69.47 -6.88
CA ASN A 436 -9.90 68.82 -5.57
C ASN A 436 -10.12 67.30 -5.69
N ALA A 437 -9.31 66.51 -5.02
CA ALA A 437 -9.38 65.06 -4.97
C ALA A 437 -9.20 64.62 -3.53
N ILE A 438 -10.34 64.44 -2.81
CA ILE A 438 -10.38 63.97 -1.45
C ILE A 438 -10.09 62.48 -1.43
N MET A 439 -9.15 62.06 -0.60
CA MET A 439 -8.79 60.64 -0.44
C MET A 439 -8.48 60.33 1.02
N TYR A 440 -8.53 59.02 1.35
CA TYR A 440 -8.18 58.52 2.68
C TYR A 440 -6.81 57.86 2.63
N GLY A 441 -5.90 58.22 3.51
CA GLY A 441 -4.55 57.67 3.50
C GLY A 441 -3.61 58.40 4.48
N VAL A 442 -2.32 58.17 4.35
CA VAL A 442 -1.27 58.79 5.15
C VAL A 442 -0.83 60.13 4.51
N ARG A 443 -1.38 61.24 4.98
CA ARG A 443 -1.13 62.60 4.46
C ARG A 443 0.37 62.90 4.29
N ARG A 444 1.19 62.49 5.25
CA ARG A 444 2.64 62.68 5.22
C ARG A 444 3.30 61.96 4.03
N LEU A 445 2.91 60.72 3.76
CA LEU A 445 3.45 59.95 2.60
C LEU A 445 3.01 60.56 1.27
N MET A 446 1.79 61.11 1.19
CA MET A 446 1.34 61.82 0.01
C MET A 446 2.15 63.07 -0.24
N TYR A 447 2.42 63.88 0.81
CA TYR A 447 3.33 65.03 0.73
C TYR A 447 4.71 64.57 0.18
N GLU A 448 5.28 63.48 0.69
CA GLU A 448 6.58 62.98 0.25
C GLU A 448 6.56 62.52 -1.21
N ILE A 449 5.46 61.91 -1.68
CA ILE A 449 5.29 61.53 -3.09
C ILE A 449 5.34 62.79 -3.96
N VAL A 450 4.47 63.75 -3.70
CA VAL A 450 4.39 65.00 -4.48
C VAL A 450 5.74 65.73 -4.47
N TYR A 451 6.33 65.89 -3.26
CA TYR A 451 7.61 66.58 -3.07
C TYR A 451 8.75 65.88 -3.87
N ASN A 452 8.93 64.60 -3.76
CA ASN A 452 9.99 63.87 -4.46
C ASN A 452 9.84 63.91 -5.98
N LEU A 453 8.61 63.82 -6.49
CA LEU A 453 8.36 63.95 -7.92
C LEU A 453 8.68 65.37 -8.42
N CYS A 454 8.22 66.39 -7.71
CA CYS A 454 8.47 67.80 -8.09
C CYS A 454 9.94 68.19 -7.91
N ASP A 455 10.60 67.78 -6.83
CA ASP A 455 12.03 68.04 -6.59
C ASP A 455 12.91 67.37 -7.69
N ASN A 456 12.58 66.16 -8.10
CA ASN A 456 13.26 65.50 -9.23
C ASN A 456 12.99 66.24 -10.55
N ALA A 457 11.75 66.65 -10.82
CA ALA A 457 11.40 67.42 -12.02
C ALA A 457 12.14 68.77 -12.10
N ILE A 458 12.40 69.44 -10.96
CA ILE A 458 13.20 70.66 -10.87
C ILE A 458 14.69 70.32 -10.98
N LYS A 459 15.20 69.29 -10.33
CA LYS A 459 16.63 68.95 -10.33
C LYS A 459 17.18 68.53 -11.68
N TYR A 460 16.35 67.80 -12.45
CA TYR A 460 16.74 67.28 -13.77
C TYR A 460 16.18 68.07 -14.94
N ASN A 461 15.68 69.30 -14.68
CA ASN A 461 15.24 70.21 -15.70
C ASN A 461 16.39 71.11 -16.30
N LEU A 462 16.09 71.71 -17.39
CA LEU A 462 16.95 72.73 -18.03
C LEU A 462 16.61 74.15 -17.53
N SER A 463 17.57 75.10 -17.53
CA SER A 463 17.28 76.49 -17.20
C SER A 463 16.24 77.06 -18.19
N GLY A 464 15.27 77.81 -17.71
CA GLY A 464 14.10 78.25 -18.48
C GLY A 464 13.04 77.18 -18.70
N GLY A 465 13.17 76.00 -17.97
CA GLY A 465 12.24 74.89 -18.08
C GLY A 465 10.93 75.07 -17.32
N LYS A 466 10.05 74.08 -17.45
CA LYS A 466 8.71 74.09 -16.85
C LYS A 466 8.42 72.79 -16.15
N VAL A 467 7.78 72.88 -15.00
CA VAL A 467 7.21 71.68 -14.26
C VAL A 467 5.71 71.94 -14.06
N GLU A 468 4.91 71.01 -14.53
CA GLU A 468 3.46 71.10 -14.44
C GLU A 468 3.00 69.98 -13.42
N ILE A 469 2.30 70.39 -12.38
CA ILE A 469 1.65 69.53 -11.40
C ILE A 469 0.16 69.53 -11.71
N MET A 470 -0.42 68.38 -11.90
CA MET A 470 -1.86 68.27 -12.16
C MET A 470 -2.47 67.25 -11.16
N VAL A 471 -3.52 67.68 -10.50
CA VAL A 471 -4.36 66.83 -9.63
C VAL A 471 -5.73 66.73 -10.26
N ASP A 472 -6.21 65.55 -10.46
CA ASP A 472 -7.55 65.30 -11.01
C ASP A 472 -8.24 64.19 -10.26
N ARG A 473 -9.55 64.14 -10.36
CA ARG A 473 -10.38 63.05 -9.87
C ARG A 473 -11.08 62.40 -11.06
N LYS A 474 -10.81 61.13 -11.29
CA LYS A 474 -11.44 60.31 -12.33
C LYS A 474 -12.15 59.16 -11.72
N ASP A 475 -13.46 59.19 -11.78
CA ASP A 475 -14.33 58.12 -11.20
C ASP A 475 -14.02 57.90 -9.70
N GLU A 476 -13.45 56.77 -9.37
CA GLU A 476 -13.07 56.35 -8.03
C GLU A 476 -11.56 56.48 -7.75
N GLU A 477 -10.82 57.17 -8.62
CA GLU A 477 -9.38 57.38 -8.48
C GLU A 477 -9.03 58.84 -8.32
N ALA A 478 -8.10 59.15 -7.40
CA ALA A 478 -7.36 60.42 -7.36
C ALA A 478 -6.10 60.27 -8.21
N VAL A 479 -5.88 61.19 -9.12
CA VAL A 479 -4.78 61.16 -10.08
C VAL A 479 -3.83 62.34 -9.82
N LEU A 480 -2.56 62.04 -9.59
CA LEU A 480 -1.47 62.99 -9.54
C LEU A 480 -0.59 62.85 -10.79
N CYS A 481 -0.39 63.88 -11.52
CA CYS A 481 0.56 63.91 -12.66
C CYS A 481 1.59 65.01 -12.46
N VAL A 482 2.86 64.66 -12.49
CA VAL A 482 3.98 65.61 -12.50
C VAL A 482 4.73 65.48 -13.83
N LYS A 483 4.82 66.59 -14.58
CA LYS A 483 5.40 66.60 -15.88
C LYS A 483 6.47 67.70 -15.97
N ASP A 484 7.62 67.39 -16.53
CA ASP A 484 8.70 68.28 -16.79
C ASP A 484 9.09 68.27 -18.29
N ASN A 485 9.80 69.31 -18.74
CA ASN A 485 10.41 69.41 -20.08
C ASN A 485 11.95 69.33 -20.01
N GLY A 486 12.47 68.60 -19.02
CA GLY A 486 13.89 68.44 -18.75
C GLY A 486 14.64 67.48 -19.67
N ILE A 487 15.71 66.90 -19.16
CA ILE A 487 16.61 65.99 -19.89
C ILE A 487 15.98 64.66 -20.33
N GLY A 488 14.92 64.23 -19.68
CA GLY A 488 14.29 62.96 -19.91
C GLY A 488 15.14 61.77 -19.48
N ILE A 489 14.57 60.55 -19.60
CA ILE A 489 15.16 59.26 -19.13
C ILE A 489 15.22 58.31 -20.34
N ALA A 490 16.41 57.72 -20.58
CA ALA A 490 16.59 56.75 -21.65
C ALA A 490 15.77 55.45 -21.34
N PRO A 491 15.22 54.77 -22.38
CA PRO A 491 14.38 53.57 -22.16
C PRO A 491 15.03 52.50 -21.31
N GLU A 492 16.34 52.32 -21.42
CA GLU A 492 17.13 51.31 -20.67
C GLU A 492 17.20 51.59 -19.16
N HIS A 493 16.85 52.79 -18.72
CA HIS A 493 16.87 53.20 -17.32
C HIS A 493 15.48 53.34 -16.71
N GLN A 494 14.40 53.39 -17.52
CA GLN A 494 13.05 53.70 -17.06
C GLN A 494 12.51 52.71 -16.05
N ASP A 495 12.78 51.41 -16.21
CA ASP A 495 12.37 50.38 -15.26
C ASP A 495 13.18 50.42 -13.95
N ARG A 496 14.43 50.93 -14.05
CA ARG A 496 15.40 50.91 -12.96
C ARG A 496 15.42 52.16 -12.10
N VAL A 497 14.88 53.28 -12.56
CA VAL A 497 14.91 54.54 -11.80
C VAL A 497 14.16 54.48 -10.46
N PHE A 498 13.31 53.47 -10.27
CA PHE A 498 12.60 53.17 -9.04
C PHE A 498 13.33 52.17 -8.13
N GLU A 499 14.51 51.63 -8.55
CA GLU A 499 15.36 50.80 -7.70
C GLU A 499 16.07 51.68 -6.64
N ARG A 500 16.34 51.11 -5.47
CA ARG A 500 17.02 51.79 -4.36
C ARG A 500 18.46 52.13 -4.73
N PHE A 501 18.90 53.35 -4.49
CA PHE A 501 20.23 53.88 -4.82
C PHE A 501 20.55 53.91 -6.32
N TYR A 502 19.58 53.68 -7.21
CA TYR A 502 19.82 53.72 -8.63
C TYR A 502 19.96 55.16 -9.13
N ARG A 503 20.94 55.39 -9.98
CA ARG A 503 21.22 56.68 -10.60
C ARG A 503 21.77 56.45 -12.00
N VAL A 504 21.23 57.18 -13.00
CA VAL A 504 21.64 57.07 -14.39
C VAL A 504 23.10 57.46 -14.56
N ASP A 505 23.55 58.51 -13.88
CA ASP A 505 24.95 58.96 -13.93
C ASP A 505 25.49 59.26 -12.50
N LYS A 506 26.48 58.44 -12.07
CA LYS A 506 27.13 58.58 -10.75
C LYS A 506 28.09 59.79 -10.66
N SER A 507 28.57 60.33 -11.79
CA SER A 507 29.57 61.40 -11.84
C SER A 507 28.97 62.80 -11.79
N HIS A 508 27.94 63.06 -12.53
CA HIS A 508 27.26 64.38 -12.58
C HIS A 508 26.29 64.57 -11.41
N SER A 509 25.77 63.55 -10.85
CA SER A 509 24.78 63.65 -9.78
C SER A 509 25.36 63.91 -8.38
N LYS A 510 26.71 63.87 -8.20
CA LYS A 510 27.35 64.35 -6.95
C LYS A 510 27.17 65.85 -6.74
N SER A 511 27.04 66.65 -7.81
CA SER A 511 26.79 68.08 -7.72
C SER A 511 25.32 68.40 -7.40
N SER A 512 24.36 67.57 -7.81
CA SER A 512 22.93 67.79 -7.61
C SER A 512 22.37 67.26 -6.27
N GLY A 513 23.20 66.56 -5.45
CA GLY A 513 22.87 66.22 -4.06
C GLY A 513 21.83 65.11 -3.86
N GLY A 514 21.44 64.33 -4.87
CA GLY A 514 20.40 63.30 -4.72
C GLY A 514 20.92 62.04 -4.01
N THR A 515 20.10 61.45 -3.18
CA THR A 515 20.38 60.19 -2.44
C THR A 515 20.17 58.93 -3.30
N GLY A 516 19.40 58.99 -4.36
CA GLY A 516 18.97 57.85 -5.16
C GLY A 516 17.86 57.03 -4.49
N LEU A 517 17.27 57.54 -3.39
CA LEU A 517 16.18 56.90 -2.67
C LEU A 517 14.81 57.55 -2.98
N GLY A 518 14.75 58.80 -3.44
CA GLY A 518 13.48 59.53 -3.58
C GLY A 518 12.43 58.81 -4.44
N LEU A 519 12.80 58.33 -5.65
CA LEU A 519 11.85 57.59 -6.50
C LEU A 519 11.50 56.20 -5.95
N SER A 520 12.41 55.54 -5.21
CA SER A 520 12.09 54.31 -4.54
C SER A 520 11.12 54.53 -3.38
N ILE A 521 11.26 55.64 -2.63
CA ILE A 521 10.29 56.06 -1.60
C ILE A 521 8.92 56.29 -2.25
N VAL A 522 8.86 57.02 -3.38
CA VAL A 522 7.62 57.22 -4.14
C VAL A 522 6.97 55.88 -4.47
N LYS A 523 7.72 54.94 -5.06
CA LYS A 523 7.19 53.60 -5.40
C LYS A 523 6.61 52.87 -4.19
N HIS A 524 7.33 52.79 -3.07
CA HIS A 524 6.86 52.12 -1.87
C HIS A 524 5.65 52.82 -1.22
N ALA A 525 5.65 54.17 -1.21
CA ALA A 525 4.53 54.96 -0.68
C ALA A 525 3.27 54.82 -1.56
N VAL A 526 3.43 54.75 -2.89
CA VAL A 526 2.32 54.46 -3.81
C VAL A 526 1.78 53.05 -3.60
N GLN A 527 2.66 52.06 -3.46
CA GLN A 527 2.26 50.67 -3.16
C GLN A 527 1.53 50.55 -1.79
N TYR A 528 2.00 51.28 -0.78
CA TYR A 528 1.35 51.33 0.54
C TYR A 528 -0.11 51.80 0.46
N HIS A 529 -0.40 52.74 -0.47
CA HIS A 529 -1.75 53.24 -0.76
C HIS A 529 -2.46 52.48 -1.87
N HIS A 530 -2.01 51.27 -2.23
CA HIS A 530 -2.58 50.45 -3.31
C HIS A 530 -2.69 51.17 -4.66
N GLY A 531 -1.89 52.21 -4.85
CA GLY A 531 -1.87 53.00 -6.09
C GLY A 531 -1.08 52.35 -7.21
N LYS A 532 -1.23 52.90 -8.42
CA LYS A 532 -0.49 52.52 -9.61
C LYS A 532 0.36 53.70 -10.09
N LEU A 533 1.57 53.42 -10.57
CA LEU A 533 2.50 54.42 -11.05
C LEU A 533 2.83 54.16 -12.53
N GLU A 534 2.72 55.19 -13.36
CA GLU A 534 3.08 55.18 -14.78
C GLU A 534 4.18 56.20 -15.05
N LEU A 535 5.19 55.81 -15.85
CA LEU A 535 6.30 56.66 -16.29
C LEU A 535 6.30 56.75 -17.80
N LYS A 536 6.31 57.98 -18.32
CA LYS A 536 6.54 58.29 -19.73
C LYS A 536 7.67 59.29 -19.83
N SER A 537 8.75 58.94 -20.53
CA SER A 537 9.90 59.82 -20.68
C SER A 537 10.59 59.60 -22.02
N GLU A 538 11.11 60.72 -22.60
CA GLU A 538 11.90 60.70 -23.81
C GLU A 538 13.07 61.69 -23.66
N ILE A 539 14.27 61.24 -24.06
CA ILE A 539 15.47 62.05 -23.95
C ILE A 539 15.27 63.39 -24.69
N GLY A 540 15.52 64.48 -23.97
CA GLY A 540 15.40 65.86 -24.49
C GLY A 540 13.97 66.41 -24.62
N LYS A 541 12.94 65.60 -24.21
CA LYS A 541 11.55 66.08 -24.20
C LYS A 541 10.95 66.17 -22.78
N GLY A 542 11.63 65.56 -21.79
CA GLY A 542 11.22 65.58 -20.41
C GLY A 542 10.62 64.29 -19.93
N THR A 543 10.04 64.33 -18.73
CA THR A 543 9.46 63.19 -18.02
C THR A 543 8.05 63.50 -17.53
N GLU A 544 7.15 62.55 -17.65
CA GLU A 544 5.80 62.58 -17.10
C GLU A 544 5.61 61.37 -16.22
N ILE A 545 5.34 61.59 -14.94
CA ILE A 545 5.01 60.53 -13.95
C ILE A 545 3.58 60.73 -13.49
N THR A 546 2.75 59.72 -13.69
CA THR A 546 1.35 59.73 -13.29
C THR A 546 1.13 58.67 -12.19
N VAL A 547 0.47 59.06 -11.13
CA VAL A 547 0.13 58.15 -10.02
C VAL A 547 -1.38 58.15 -9.86
N HIS A 548 -1.95 56.95 -9.78
CA HIS A 548 -3.36 56.71 -9.57
C HIS A 548 -3.55 56.11 -8.18
N PHE A 549 -4.40 56.74 -7.36
CA PHE A 549 -4.75 56.25 -6.02
C PHE A 549 -6.22 55.91 -5.96
N PRO A 550 -6.62 54.75 -5.38
CA PRO A 550 -8.03 54.49 -5.09
C PRO A 550 -8.54 55.49 -4.04
N ILE A 551 -9.72 56.07 -4.25
CA ILE A 551 -10.34 57.01 -3.30
C ILE A 551 -10.93 56.27 -2.06
N GLU A 552 -11.49 55.09 -2.28
CA GLU A 552 -11.92 54.19 -1.21
C GLU A 552 -10.87 53.07 -1.05
N ALA A 553 -10.09 53.14 0.03
CA ALA A 553 -9.36 51.94 0.45
C ALA A 553 -10.40 50.97 1.05
N ASP A 554 -10.49 49.77 0.51
CA ASP A 554 -11.24 48.66 1.14
C ASP A 554 -10.84 48.59 2.61
N ARG A 555 -11.84 48.81 3.50
CA ARG A 555 -11.70 48.77 4.96
C ARG A 555 -11.46 47.34 5.47
#